data_019e27bafb064b4b636b22f7e038de9d
#
_entry.id   019e27bafb064b4b636b22f7e038de9d
#
_cell.length_a   1.000
_cell.length_b   1.000
_cell.length_c   1.000
_cell.angle_alpha   90.00
_cell.angle_beta   90.00
_cell.angle_gamma   90.00
#
_symmetry.space_group_name_H-M   'P 1'
#
loop_
_entity.id
_entity.type
_entity.pdbx_description
1 polymer ?
#
loop_
_entity_poly.entity_id
_entity_poly.type
_entity_poly.pdbx_seq_one_letter_code
_entity_poly.pdbx_strand_id
1 'polypeptide(L)'
;MKIVVAGGRDEADFLIGLLLMGKHKLITVNEDMNYCEHLAAVHDDISVIYGDPCKEYVMEDAGIRGCDIVIALREKDADNLEICQMAKRLFAVKKTVCTVRNPKNVEIFELLGVDRAISATYMLAHYIEQASVVEDLVKVMPLENQRVLVNEIRVMSDCPAVGRKIA
;
A
#
# COMPACT_ATOMS: atom_id res chain seq x y z
N MET A 1 4.51 14.17 7.61
CA MET A 1 3.10 13.72 7.73
C MET A 1 3.00 12.73 8.88
N LYS A 2 1.81 12.60 9.48
CA LYS A 2 1.50 11.55 10.46
C LYS A 2 0.75 10.42 9.74
N ILE A 3 1.35 9.24 9.70
CA ILE A 3 0.85 8.09 8.94
C ILE A 3 0.63 6.91 9.89
N VAL A 4 -0.51 6.25 9.74
CA VAL A 4 -0.83 5.01 10.48
C VAL A 4 -0.81 3.84 9.50
N VAL A 5 -0.09 2.77 9.86
CA VAL A 5 -0.10 1.49 9.16
C VAL A 5 -0.87 0.49 10.02
N ALA A 6 -1.96 -0.03 9.52
CA ALA A 6 -2.89 -0.90 10.23
C ALA A 6 -2.85 -2.32 9.67
N GLY A 7 -2.37 -3.26 10.45
CA GLY A 7 -2.18 -4.66 10.05
C GLY A 7 -0.96 -4.88 9.13
N GLY A 8 -0.97 -6.01 8.44
CA GLY A 8 0.13 -6.46 7.59
C GLY A 8 1.26 -7.13 8.35
N ARG A 9 2.19 -7.72 7.62
CA ARG A 9 3.43 -8.33 8.12
C ARG A 9 4.59 -7.89 7.24
N ASP A 10 5.06 -8.73 6.34
CA ASP A 10 6.22 -8.47 5.50
C ASP A 10 6.05 -7.23 4.61
N GLU A 11 4.84 -7.04 4.04
CA GLU A 11 4.54 -5.85 3.26
C GLU A 11 4.55 -4.57 4.12
N ALA A 12 4.07 -4.67 5.37
CA ALA A 12 4.06 -3.55 6.29
C ALA A 12 5.47 -3.18 6.74
N ASP A 13 6.32 -4.16 7.04
CA ASP A 13 7.71 -3.95 7.44
C ASP A 13 8.50 -3.24 6.33
N PHE A 14 8.40 -3.74 5.11
CA PHE A 14 9.04 -3.10 3.95
C PHE A 14 8.52 -1.68 3.71
N LEU A 15 7.20 -1.48 3.79
CA LEU A 15 6.57 -0.17 3.62
C LEU A 15 7.00 0.82 4.71
N ILE A 16 7.08 0.39 5.97
CA ILE A 16 7.55 1.20 7.10
C ILE A 16 8.97 1.68 6.83
N GLY A 17 9.86 0.79 6.40
CA GLY A 17 11.23 1.15 6.02
C GLY A 17 11.28 2.23 4.94
N LEU A 18 10.45 2.12 3.89
CA LEU A 18 10.36 3.14 2.84
C LEU A 18 9.81 4.49 3.36
N LEU A 19 8.79 4.46 4.21
CA LEU A 19 8.17 5.67 4.75
C LEU A 19 9.09 6.40 5.74
N LEU A 20 9.94 5.69 6.47
CA LEU A 20 10.93 6.28 7.36
C LEU A 20 11.98 7.11 6.60
N MET A 21 12.36 6.70 5.39
CA MET A 21 13.24 7.50 4.53
C MET A 21 12.67 8.89 4.22
N GLY A 22 11.33 9.01 4.18
CA GLY A 22 10.60 10.26 3.96
C GLY A 22 10.46 11.14 5.20
N LYS A 23 11.04 10.78 6.35
CA LYS A 23 10.94 11.48 7.65
C LYS A 23 9.48 11.69 8.09
N HIS A 24 8.64 10.70 7.92
CA HIS A 24 7.25 10.71 8.39
C HIS A 24 7.16 10.23 9.83
N LYS A 25 6.19 10.75 10.60
CA LYS A 25 5.85 10.21 11.90
C LYS A 25 4.95 9.01 11.69
N LEU A 26 5.42 7.82 12.06
CA LEU A 26 4.72 6.57 11.84
C LEU A 26 4.13 6.02 13.14
N ILE A 27 2.93 5.48 13.01
CA ILE A 27 2.28 4.66 14.02
C ILE A 27 1.89 3.36 13.32
N THR A 28 2.20 2.23 13.92
CA THR A 28 1.72 0.92 13.46
C THR A 28 0.76 0.33 14.48
N VAL A 29 -0.31 -0.29 14.01
CA VAL A 29 -1.29 -1.01 14.83
C VAL A 29 -1.38 -2.43 14.31
N ASN A 30 -1.10 -3.40 15.17
CA ASN A 30 -1.14 -4.81 14.77
C ASN A 30 -1.64 -5.70 15.91
N GLU A 31 -2.37 -6.76 15.58
CA GLU A 31 -2.90 -7.74 16.56
C GLU A 31 -1.92 -8.86 16.89
N ASP A 32 -0.79 -8.95 16.18
CA ASP A 32 0.26 -9.93 16.45
C ASP A 32 1.31 -9.33 17.37
N MET A 33 1.35 -9.81 18.61
CA MET A 33 2.29 -9.34 19.64
C MET A 33 3.74 -9.56 19.23
N ASN A 34 4.07 -10.73 18.68
CA ASN A 34 5.44 -11.05 18.29
C ASN A 34 5.92 -10.10 17.16
N TYR A 35 5.01 -9.77 16.25
CA TYR A 35 5.31 -8.80 15.20
C TYR A 35 5.46 -7.37 15.73
N CYS A 36 4.64 -6.98 16.70
CA CYS A 36 4.78 -5.70 17.39
C CYS A 36 6.14 -5.58 18.11
N GLU A 37 6.56 -6.62 18.81
CA GLU A 37 7.86 -6.68 19.48
C GLU A 37 9.02 -6.61 18.47
N HIS A 38 8.90 -7.31 17.35
CA HIS A 38 9.87 -7.25 16.26
C HIS A 38 10.00 -5.82 15.71
N LEU A 39 8.89 -5.16 15.36
CA LEU A 39 8.90 -3.79 14.87
C LEU A 39 9.50 -2.80 15.86
N ALA A 40 9.18 -2.93 17.14
CA ALA A 40 9.71 -2.08 18.18
C ALA A 40 11.23 -2.29 18.40
N ALA A 41 11.74 -3.49 18.13
CA ALA A 41 13.16 -3.79 18.22
C ALA A 41 13.98 -3.32 17.01
N VAL A 42 13.34 -3.26 15.81
CA VAL A 42 14.02 -2.90 14.55
C VAL A 42 13.95 -1.39 14.28
N HIS A 43 12.91 -0.72 14.74
CA HIS A 43 12.64 0.68 14.43
C HIS A 43 12.40 1.52 15.70
N ASP A 44 13.37 2.33 16.06
CA ASP A 44 13.28 3.21 17.25
C ASP A 44 12.36 4.43 17.04
N ASP A 45 12.11 4.80 15.78
CA ASP A 45 11.41 6.05 15.40
C ASP A 45 9.91 5.87 15.11
N ILE A 46 9.32 4.71 15.47
CA ILE A 46 7.91 4.44 15.24
C ILE A 46 7.18 4.19 16.58
N SER A 47 5.87 4.50 16.59
CA SER A 47 5.00 4.09 17.68
C SER A 47 4.30 2.78 17.31
N VAL A 48 4.52 1.72 18.11
CA VAL A 48 3.90 0.41 17.90
C VAL A 48 2.79 0.22 18.91
N ILE A 49 1.58 -0.06 18.42
CA ILE A 49 0.38 -0.31 19.22
C ILE A 49 -0.08 -1.74 18.96
N TYR A 50 -0.17 -2.52 20.02
CA TYR A 50 -0.75 -3.86 19.97
C TYR A 50 -2.26 -3.79 20.08
N GLY A 51 -2.98 -4.39 19.12
CA GLY A 51 -4.42 -4.50 19.13
C GLY A 51 -5.00 -4.72 17.74
N ASP A 52 -6.28 -5.08 17.71
CA ASP A 52 -7.02 -5.25 16.44
C ASP A 52 -7.39 -3.89 15.84
N PRO A 53 -6.86 -3.53 14.67
CA PRO A 53 -7.13 -2.24 14.04
C PRO A 53 -8.58 -2.06 13.56
N CYS A 54 -9.40 -3.10 13.55
CA CYS A 54 -10.84 -3.00 13.31
C CYS A 54 -11.62 -2.51 14.55
N LYS A 55 -10.97 -2.35 15.70
CA LYS A 55 -11.60 -1.84 16.91
C LYS A 55 -11.39 -0.34 17.07
N GLU A 56 -12.51 0.39 17.19
CA GLU A 56 -12.51 1.84 17.32
C GLU A 56 -11.61 2.32 18.47
N TYR A 57 -11.74 1.71 19.66
CA TYR A 57 -10.95 2.10 20.82
C TYR A 57 -9.45 1.89 20.63
N VAL A 58 -9.02 0.84 19.92
CA VAL A 58 -7.60 0.61 19.60
C VAL A 58 -7.06 1.72 18.70
N MET A 59 -7.82 2.11 17.70
CA MET A 59 -7.43 3.17 16.78
C MET A 59 -7.48 4.55 17.43
N GLU A 60 -8.39 4.76 18.39
CA GLU A 60 -8.41 5.98 19.21
C GLU A 60 -7.20 6.08 20.14
N ASP A 61 -6.87 4.99 20.86
CA ASP A 61 -5.67 4.88 21.71
C ASP A 61 -4.37 5.06 20.92
N ALA A 62 -4.34 4.60 19.68
CA ALA A 62 -3.24 4.87 18.74
C ALA A 62 -3.13 6.37 18.34
N GLY A 63 -4.11 7.18 18.70
CA GLY A 63 -4.12 8.61 18.40
C GLY A 63 -4.28 8.90 16.91
N ILE A 64 -5.09 8.10 16.21
CA ILE A 64 -5.33 8.23 14.76
C ILE A 64 -6.03 9.54 14.38
N ARG A 65 -6.76 10.16 15.30
CA ARG A 65 -7.54 11.37 15.04
C ARG A 65 -6.69 12.47 14.41
N GLY A 66 -7.13 12.96 13.27
CA GLY A 66 -6.43 14.01 12.51
C GLY A 66 -5.12 13.56 11.86
N CYS A 67 -4.85 12.26 11.73
CA CYS A 67 -3.74 11.76 10.94
C CYS A 67 -3.89 12.16 9.46
N ASP A 68 -2.75 12.29 8.80
CA ASP A 68 -2.75 12.63 7.38
C ASP A 68 -3.16 11.42 6.53
N ILE A 69 -2.65 10.22 6.87
CA ILE A 69 -2.87 9.01 6.08
C ILE A 69 -3.08 7.79 7.01
N VAL A 70 -4.03 6.94 6.65
CA VAL A 70 -4.17 5.57 7.16
C VAL A 70 -3.98 4.59 6.02
N ILE A 71 -3.13 3.58 6.25
CA ILE A 71 -2.84 2.51 5.30
C ILE A 71 -3.29 1.19 5.93
N ALA A 72 -4.29 0.52 5.35
CA ALA A 72 -4.81 -0.74 5.85
C ALA A 72 -4.26 -1.91 5.01
N LEU A 73 -3.58 -2.85 5.69
CA LEU A 73 -2.87 -3.96 5.08
C LEU A 73 -3.30 -5.33 5.66
N ARG A 74 -4.56 -5.46 6.05
CA ARG A 74 -5.11 -6.73 6.53
C ARG A 74 -5.28 -7.72 5.39
N GLU A 75 -5.27 -9.00 5.72
CA GLU A 75 -5.49 -10.07 4.73
C GLU A 75 -6.90 -10.07 4.14
N LYS A 76 -7.91 -9.68 4.93
CA LYS A 76 -9.30 -9.67 4.50
C LYS A 76 -9.69 -8.31 3.95
N ASP A 77 -10.25 -8.29 2.74
CA ASP A 77 -10.73 -7.06 2.11
C ASP A 77 -11.75 -6.31 3.00
N ALA A 78 -12.66 -7.05 3.67
CA ALA A 78 -13.66 -6.46 4.54
C ALA A 78 -13.04 -5.68 5.71
N ASP A 79 -11.99 -6.22 6.33
CA ASP A 79 -11.29 -5.56 7.44
C ASP A 79 -10.63 -4.25 6.95
N ASN A 80 -10.02 -4.28 5.77
CA ASN A 80 -9.41 -3.08 5.17
C ASN A 80 -10.44 -1.99 4.87
N LEU A 81 -11.62 -2.38 4.37
CA LEU A 81 -12.72 -1.44 4.14
C LEU A 81 -13.20 -0.83 5.46
N GLU A 82 -13.41 -1.67 6.49
CA GLU A 82 -13.84 -1.23 7.83
C GLU A 82 -12.87 -0.21 8.42
N ILE A 83 -11.57 -0.51 8.42
CA ILE A 83 -10.52 0.39 8.91
C ILE A 83 -10.55 1.73 8.15
N CYS A 84 -10.62 1.70 6.83
CA CYS A 84 -10.64 2.91 6.01
C CYS A 84 -11.89 3.76 6.27
N GLN A 85 -13.06 3.13 6.35
CA GLN A 85 -14.30 3.84 6.62
C GLN A 85 -14.34 4.43 8.04
N MET A 86 -13.89 3.67 9.04
CA MET A 86 -13.75 4.14 10.42
C MET A 86 -12.79 5.33 10.49
N ALA A 87 -11.63 5.25 9.85
CA ALA A 87 -10.65 6.33 9.77
C ALA A 87 -11.25 7.63 9.21
N LYS A 88 -12.03 7.52 8.13
CA LYS A 88 -12.68 8.67 7.51
C LYS A 88 -13.82 9.24 8.35
N ARG A 89 -14.75 8.38 8.79
CA ARG A 89 -16.02 8.81 9.37
C ARG A 89 -15.90 9.20 10.83
N LEU A 90 -15.08 8.49 11.62
CA LEU A 90 -14.98 8.72 13.06
C LEU A 90 -13.77 9.57 13.43
N PHE A 91 -12.68 9.46 12.69
CA PHE A 91 -11.41 10.09 13.05
C PHE A 91 -10.95 11.24 12.15
N ALA A 92 -11.74 11.57 11.13
CA ALA A 92 -11.48 12.67 10.18
C ALA A 92 -10.07 12.59 9.54
N VAL A 93 -9.62 11.37 9.21
CA VAL A 93 -8.36 11.15 8.52
C VAL A 93 -8.44 11.69 7.09
N LYS A 94 -7.41 12.40 6.65
CA LYS A 94 -7.44 13.10 5.35
C LYS A 94 -7.41 12.13 4.16
N LYS A 95 -6.62 11.05 4.27
CA LYS A 95 -6.45 10.09 3.17
C LYS A 95 -6.40 8.66 3.70
N THR A 96 -7.09 7.76 3.01
CA THR A 96 -7.06 6.32 3.27
C THR A 96 -6.52 5.56 2.07
N VAL A 97 -5.68 4.59 2.33
CA VAL A 97 -5.11 3.68 1.34
C VAL A 97 -5.29 2.26 1.86
N CYS A 98 -5.63 1.32 1.01
CA CYS A 98 -5.64 -0.09 1.43
C CYS A 98 -5.25 -1.04 0.29
N THR A 99 -4.84 -2.24 0.67
CA THR A 99 -4.73 -3.35 -0.25
C THR A 99 -6.07 -4.08 -0.38
N VAL A 100 -6.32 -4.64 -1.56
CA VAL A 100 -7.43 -5.55 -1.82
C VAL A 100 -6.91 -6.81 -2.53
N ARG A 101 -7.36 -7.98 -2.10
CA ARG A 101 -6.98 -9.27 -2.70
C ARG A 101 -7.73 -9.52 -4.00
N ASN A 102 -9.04 -9.21 -4.00
CA ASN A 102 -9.84 -9.36 -5.21
C ASN A 102 -9.78 -8.06 -6.04
N PRO A 103 -9.19 -8.09 -7.25
CA PRO A 103 -9.10 -6.91 -8.10
C PRO A 103 -10.44 -6.22 -8.40
N LYS A 104 -11.53 -7.00 -8.40
CA LYS A 104 -12.90 -6.48 -8.62
C LYS A 104 -13.38 -5.56 -7.51
N ASN A 105 -12.76 -5.64 -6.32
CA ASN A 105 -13.15 -4.81 -5.18
C ASN A 105 -12.52 -3.40 -5.24
N VAL A 106 -11.55 -3.14 -6.10
CA VAL A 106 -10.87 -1.83 -6.18
C VAL A 106 -11.89 -0.71 -6.41
N GLU A 107 -12.68 -0.80 -7.47
CA GLU A 107 -13.67 0.21 -7.83
C GLU A 107 -14.76 0.36 -6.74
N ILE A 108 -15.20 -0.77 -6.17
CA ILE A 108 -16.20 -0.76 -5.09
C ILE A 108 -15.68 -0.03 -3.85
N PHE A 109 -14.42 -0.26 -3.46
CA PHE A 109 -13.82 0.40 -2.30
C PHE A 109 -13.69 1.91 -2.51
N GLU A 110 -13.28 2.35 -3.70
CA GLU A 110 -13.20 3.76 -4.04
C GLU A 110 -14.59 4.42 -4.04
N LEU A 111 -15.61 3.75 -4.58
CA LEU A 111 -17.01 4.21 -4.50
C LEU A 111 -17.54 4.30 -3.06
N LEU A 112 -17.06 3.42 -2.16
CA LEU A 112 -17.40 3.45 -0.73
C LEU A 112 -16.59 4.46 0.07
N GLY A 113 -15.74 5.27 -0.57
CA GLY A 113 -15.04 6.40 0.03
C GLY A 113 -13.61 6.12 0.48
N VAL A 114 -13.01 4.99 0.08
CA VAL A 114 -11.56 4.78 0.20
C VAL A 114 -10.86 5.62 -0.86
N ASP A 115 -9.86 6.42 -0.49
CA ASP A 115 -9.20 7.30 -1.45
C ASP A 115 -8.33 6.55 -2.45
N ARG A 116 -7.75 5.40 -2.04
CA ARG A 116 -6.98 4.52 -2.91
C ARG A 116 -7.06 3.06 -2.44
N ALA A 117 -7.57 2.19 -3.30
CA ALA A 117 -7.53 0.75 -3.14
C ALA A 117 -6.56 0.15 -4.16
N ILE A 118 -5.64 -0.70 -3.71
CA ILE A 118 -4.57 -1.27 -4.53
C ILE A 118 -4.67 -2.79 -4.52
N SER A 119 -4.86 -3.40 -5.69
CA SER A 119 -4.81 -4.85 -5.78
C SER A 119 -3.39 -5.34 -6.04
N ALA A 120 -2.73 -5.82 -4.98
CA ALA A 120 -1.42 -6.45 -5.08
C ALA A 120 -1.46 -7.68 -6.01
N THR A 121 -2.53 -8.46 -5.96
CA THR A 121 -2.72 -9.63 -6.83
C THR A 121 -2.74 -9.25 -8.30
N TYR A 122 -3.47 -8.20 -8.67
CA TYR A 122 -3.50 -7.71 -10.04
C TYR A 122 -2.13 -7.20 -10.50
N MET A 123 -1.50 -6.36 -9.67
CA MET A 123 -0.20 -5.80 -10.00
C MET A 123 0.86 -6.89 -10.20
N LEU A 124 0.91 -7.86 -9.29
CA LEU A 124 1.87 -8.96 -9.37
C LEU A 124 1.61 -9.85 -10.57
N ALA A 125 0.35 -10.24 -10.82
CA ALA A 125 -0.01 -11.08 -11.96
C ALA A 125 0.35 -10.41 -13.28
N HIS A 126 0.06 -9.11 -13.40
CA HIS A 126 0.37 -8.34 -14.59
C HIS A 126 1.89 -8.16 -14.80
N TYR A 127 2.62 -7.95 -13.70
CA TYR A 127 4.08 -7.89 -13.76
C TYR A 127 4.69 -9.24 -14.20
N ILE A 128 4.19 -10.37 -13.67
CA ILE A 128 4.64 -11.70 -14.05
C ILE A 128 4.31 -11.99 -15.52
N GLU A 129 3.10 -11.65 -15.98
CA GLU A 129 2.71 -11.78 -17.38
C GLU A 129 3.69 -11.04 -18.30
N GLN A 130 3.94 -9.79 -18.01
CA GLN A 130 4.85 -8.96 -18.82
C GLN A 130 6.30 -9.49 -18.79
N ALA A 131 6.80 -9.84 -17.62
CA ALA A 131 8.15 -10.41 -17.48
C ALA A 131 8.31 -11.77 -18.18
N SER A 132 7.19 -12.50 -18.38
CA SER A 132 7.20 -13.80 -19.06
C SER A 132 7.14 -13.69 -20.59
N VAL A 133 6.59 -12.59 -21.11
CA VAL A 133 6.32 -12.43 -22.55
C VAL A 133 7.36 -11.50 -23.21
N VAL A 134 7.93 -10.57 -22.48
CA VAL A 134 8.85 -9.55 -23.01
C VAL A 134 10.26 -9.80 -22.45
N GLU A 135 11.16 -10.32 -23.30
CA GLU A 135 12.54 -10.68 -22.90
C GLU A 135 13.37 -9.49 -22.40
N ASP A 136 13.06 -8.25 -22.81
CA ASP A 136 13.82 -7.02 -22.54
C ASP A 136 13.11 -6.01 -21.63
N LEU A 137 12.11 -6.45 -20.84
CA LEU A 137 11.38 -5.53 -19.97
C LEU A 137 12.22 -5.17 -18.73
N VAL A 138 12.56 -3.90 -18.58
CA VAL A 138 13.39 -3.41 -17.46
C VAL A 138 12.52 -2.93 -16.29
N LYS A 139 11.39 -2.27 -16.58
CA LYS A 139 10.54 -1.67 -15.56
C LYS A 139 9.10 -1.48 -16.03
N VAL A 140 8.16 -1.75 -15.14
CA VAL A 140 6.72 -1.49 -15.35
C VAL A 140 6.20 -0.60 -14.24
N MET A 141 5.53 0.47 -14.58
CA MET A 141 4.87 1.36 -13.63
C MET A 141 3.43 1.62 -14.07
N PRO A 142 2.42 1.12 -13.33
CA PRO A 142 1.03 1.44 -13.61
C PRO A 142 0.72 2.89 -13.18
N LEU A 143 0.02 3.62 -14.03
CA LEU A 143 -0.49 4.96 -13.79
C LEU A 143 -2.02 5.00 -13.95
N GLU A 144 -2.65 6.03 -13.37
CA GLU A 144 -4.08 6.32 -13.52
C GLU A 144 -4.99 5.11 -13.33
N ASN A 145 -5.08 4.64 -12.08
CA ASN A 145 -5.96 3.51 -11.70
C ASN A 145 -5.78 2.28 -12.63
N GLN A 146 -4.53 1.98 -12.99
CA GLN A 146 -4.15 0.83 -13.82
C GLN A 146 -4.60 0.90 -15.29
N ARG A 147 -5.08 2.05 -15.77
CA ARG A 147 -5.48 2.24 -17.16
C ARG A 147 -4.31 2.53 -18.11
N VAL A 148 -3.20 3.02 -17.55
CA VAL A 148 -1.98 3.35 -18.30
C VAL A 148 -0.80 2.63 -17.66
N LEU A 149 0.02 2.00 -18.48
CA LEU A 149 1.28 1.36 -18.08
C LEU A 149 2.44 2.11 -18.72
N VAL A 150 3.42 2.46 -17.89
CA VAL A 150 4.71 2.96 -18.39
C VAL A 150 5.70 1.81 -18.31
N ASN A 151 6.21 1.44 -19.47
CA ASN A 151 7.19 0.37 -19.60
C ASN A 151 8.54 0.94 -20.01
N GLU A 152 9.60 0.54 -19.31
CA GLU A 152 10.97 0.77 -19.74
C GLU A 152 11.49 -0.50 -20.40
N ILE A 153 11.79 -0.42 -21.69
CA ILE A 153 12.29 -1.53 -22.51
C ILE A 153 13.72 -1.23 -22.92
N ARG A 154 14.62 -2.20 -22.74
CA ARG A 154 15.98 -2.11 -23.27
C ARG A 154 15.96 -2.42 -24.76
N VAL A 155 16.40 -1.48 -25.57
CA VAL A 155 16.53 -1.67 -27.03
C VAL A 155 17.88 -2.33 -27.32
N MET A 156 17.84 -3.57 -27.78
CA MET A 156 19.03 -4.32 -28.17
C MET A 156 19.61 -3.79 -29.48
N SER A 157 20.89 -4.01 -29.72
CA SER A 157 21.61 -3.48 -30.90
C SER A 157 21.10 -3.99 -32.24
N ASP A 158 20.44 -5.14 -32.26
CA ASP A 158 19.81 -5.77 -33.42
C ASP A 158 18.34 -5.38 -33.63
N CYS A 159 17.79 -4.57 -32.72
CA CYS A 159 16.40 -4.11 -32.83
C CYS A 159 16.21 -3.20 -34.06
N PRO A 160 15.18 -3.41 -34.89
CA PRO A 160 14.87 -2.59 -36.06
C PRO A 160 14.62 -1.10 -35.76
N ALA A 161 14.39 -0.74 -34.51
CA ALA A 161 14.15 0.63 -34.05
C ALA A 161 15.47 1.42 -33.83
N VAL A 162 16.60 0.74 -33.72
CA VAL A 162 17.91 1.40 -33.49
C VAL A 162 18.25 2.35 -34.63
N GLY A 163 18.60 3.59 -34.29
CA GLY A 163 18.95 4.63 -35.26
C GLY A 163 17.77 5.28 -36.00
N ARG A 164 16.53 4.90 -35.69
CA ARG A 164 15.33 5.56 -36.28
C ARG A 164 14.86 6.71 -35.37
N LYS A 165 14.29 7.74 -36.00
CA LYS A 165 13.62 8.84 -35.29
C LYS A 165 12.25 8.36 -34.81
N ILE A 166 11.90 8.72 -33.58
CA ILE A 166 10.54 8.58 -33.07
C ILE A 166 9.71 9.69 -33.72
N ALA A 167 8.64 9.31 -34.43
CA ALA A 167 7.73 10.22 -35.10
C ALA A 167 6.67 10.76 -34.12
#